data_3d81d7df2d52b2511b043a6bf737fc8f
#
_entry.id   3d81d7df2d52b2511b043a6bf737fc8f
#
_cell.length_a   1.000
_cell.length_b   1.000
_cell.length_c   1.000
_cell.angle_alpha   90.00
_cell.angle_beta   90.00
_cell.angle_gamma   90.00
#
_symmetry.space_group_name_H-M   'P 1'
#
loop_
_entity.id
_entity.type
_entity.pdbx_description
1 polymer ?
#
loop_
_entity_poly.entity_id
_entity_poly.type
_entity_poly.pdbx_seq_one_letter_code
_entity_poly.pdbx_strand_id
1 'polypeptide(L)'
;MINKKRLINTFKTLVQIDSISLKEGQMMAYLIKELKKLGYKPYFTAKPEGGEVGNLMVDVPGQGPVVMLNAHVDTVGHSRKIKPVEKNGYIVSGSNTILGSDNKAGVAAILEILKTIKEKRLAHPAMQIVFTVAEEIGLVGARVIPKNKLKAKFGIALDGGDINEIVNQAPSQINLKAVIIGKAAHAGIHPEDGINAIQTASEAIAKMKLGRIDKETTANIGIIKGGRARNIIPDKVSLEGEARSHNPKKLARQIKHMARSIEEKCKAKNAKCKIKTQKIYTSFEVKENHSLIQAAKGALKSTGIKPMIKSTGGGSDANIFNAIGIPTIIMGVGADHVHTAKERLPINDFVKGTEIVLELLKILTPVYAMFPPPLHFQWRGGSRIVLPCAPSPSKMEKGRRA
;
A
#
# COMPACT_ATOMS: atom_id res chain seq x y z
N MET A 1 -10.07 22.50 8.60
CA MET A 1 -11.22 21.63 8.34
C MET A 1 -11.25 21.31 6.85
N ILE A 2 -11.39 20.07 6.53
CA ILE A 2 -11.54 19.50 5.18
C ILE A 2 -12.91 19.89 4.60
N ASN A 3 -12.99 20.09 3.27
CA ASN A 3 -14.28 20.31 2.60
C ASN A 3 -14.96 18.97 2.35
N LYS A 4 -15.87 18.57 3.26
CA LYS A 4 -16.59 17.29 3.22
C LYS A 4 -17.28 17.05 1.88
N LYS A 5 -18.01 18.02 1.34
CA LYS A 5 -18.75 17.88 0.07
C LYS A 5 -17.82 17.62 -1.10
N ARG A 6 -16.70 18.35 -1.17
CA ARG A 6 -15.70 18.20 -2.22
C ARG A 6 -14.99 16.84 -2.12
N LEU A 7 -14.58 16.43 -0.92
CA LEU A 7 -13.94 15.14 -0.68
C LEU A 7 -14.84 13.98 -1.17
N ILE A 8 -16.11 13.97 -0.76
CA ILE A 8 -17.09 12.97 -1.19
C ILE A 8 -17.28 12.98 -2.71
N ASN A 9 -17.45 14.15 -3.32
CA ASN A 9 -17.63 14.27 -4.76
C ASN A 9 -16.40 13.82 -5.54
N THR A 10 -15.19 14.16 -5.06
CA THR A 10 -13.94 13.68 -5.65
C THR A 10 -13.88 12.16 -5.61
N PHE A 11 -14.15 11.55 -4.45
CA PHE A 11 -14.18 10.09 -4.31
C PHE A 11 -15.19 9.43 -5.26
N LYS A 12 -16.43 9.95 -5.31
CA LYS A 12 -17.46 9.43 -6.23
C LYS A 12 -17.04 9.53 -7.70
N THR A 13 -16.33 10.57 -8.08
CA THR A 13 -15.77 10.70 -9.44
C THR A 13 -14.69 9.66 -9.70
N LEU A 14 -13.77 9.47 -8.75
CA LEU A 14 -12.67 8.53 -8.88
C LEU A 14 -13.16 7.07 -9.03
N VAL A 15 -14.14 6.65 -8.23
CA VAL A 15 -14.63 5.26 -8.31
C VAL A 15 -15.37 4.95 -9.61
N GLN A 16 -15.85 5.96 -10.33
CA GLN A 16 -16.48 5.79 -11.64
C GLN A 16 -15.45 5.66 -12.79
N ILE A 17 -14.17 5.95 -12.54
CA ILE A 17 -13.11 5.76 -13.52
C ILE A 17 -12.57 4.34 -13.35
N ASP A 18 -12.72 3.50 -14.38
CA ASP A 18 -12.16 2.15 -14.38
C ASP A 18 -10.62 2.22 -14.31
N SER A 19 -10.05 1.45 -13.40
CA SER A 19 -8.59 1.39 -13.20
C SER A 19 -8.17 0.05 -12.59
N ILE A 20 -8.51 -1.04 -13.24
CA ILE A 20 -7.99 -2.36 -12.83
C ILE A 20 -6.47 -2.39 -13.03
N SER A 21 -5.77 -3.20 -12.22
CA SER A 21 -4.30 -3.31 -12.28
C SER A 21 -3.78 -3.45 -13.72
N LEU A 22 -2.75 -2.70 -14.07
CA LEU A 22 -2.15 -2.55 -15.41
C LEU A 22 -2.99 -1.79 -16.44
N LYS A 23 -4.16 -1.24 -16.06
CA LYS A 23 -5.10 -0.50 -16.92
C LYS A 23 -5.51 0.85 -16.31
N GLU A 24 -4.57 1.58 -15.72
CA GLU A 24 -4.80 2.78 -14.93
C GLU A 24 -4.70 4.09 -15.74
N GLY A 25 -4.56 4.00 -17.06
CA GLY A 25 -4.30 5.17 -17.92
C GLY A 25 -5.33 6.30 -17.76
N GLN A 26 -6.64 5.99 -17.71
CA GLN A 26 -7.70 6.97 -17.54
C GLN A 26 -7.65 7.64 -16.16
N MET A 27 -7.37 6.87 -15.11
CA MET A 27 -7.21 7.38 -13.75
C MET A 27 -6.02 8.35 -13.68
N MET A 28 -4.89 7.98 -14.24
CA MET A 28 -3.70 8.84 -14.26
C MET A 28 -3.92 10.12 -15.06
N ALA A 29 -4.64 10.07 -16.18
CA ALA A 29 -5.00 11.26 -16.95
C ALA A 29 -5.87 12.23 -16.12
N TYR A 30 -6.85 11.70 -15.37
CA TYR A 30 -7.66 12.49 -14.44
C TYR A 30 -6.80 13.15 -13.35
N LEU A 31 -5.91 12.40 -12.71
CA LEU A 31 -5.04 12.91 -11.64
C LEU A 31 -4.10 14.00 -12.15
N ILE A 32 -3.51 13.83 -13.32
CA ILE A 32 -2.66 14.85 -13.96
C ILE A 32 -3.44 16.15 -14.14
N LYS A 33 -4.69 16.08 -14.63
CA LYS A 33 -5.54 17.24 -14.81
C LYS A 33 -5.82 17.97 -13.49
N GLU A 34 -6.20 17.23 -12.43
CA GLU A 34 -6.49 17.80 -11.12
C GLU A 34 -5.24 18.43 -10.46
N LEU A 35 -4.09 17.76 -10.55
CA LEU A 35 -2.84 18.26 -9.99
C LEU A 35 -2.34 19.51 -10.75
N LYS A 36 -2.47 19.55 -12.08
CA LYS A 36 -2.15 20.74 -12.87
C LYS A 36 -3.04 21.94 -12.54
N LYS A 37 -4.35 21.74 -12.27
CA LYS A 37 -5.24 22.81 -11.78
C LYS A 37 -4.76 23.39 -10.45
N LEU A 38 -4.12 22.59 -9.62
CA LEU A 38 -3.50 23.03 -8.37
C LEU A 38 -2.12 23.72 -8.59
N GLY A 39 -1.64 23.81 -9.83
CA GLY A 39 -0.36 24.43 -10.17
C GLY A 39 0.84 23.51 -9.97
N TYR A 40 0.62 22.23 -9.69
CA TYR A 40 1.69 21.25 -9.56
C TYR A 40 2.16 20.74 -10.93
N LYS A 41 3.37 20.17 -10.96
CA LYS A 41 3.98 19.57 -12.15
C LYS A 41 4.13 18.07 -11.95
N PRO A 42 3.07 17.27 -12.20
CA PRO A 42 3.14 15.82 -12.07
C PRO A 42 4.06 15.22 -13.16
N TYR A 43 4.76 14.14 -12.81
CA TYR A 43 5.63 13.40 -13.71
C TYR A 43 5.50 11.90 -13.48
N PHE A 44 5.69 11.13 -14.55
CA PHE A 44 5.69 9.67 -14.45
C PHE A 44 7.08 9.13 -14.04
N THR A 45 7.07 8.01 -13.34
CA THR A 45 8.25 7.17 -13.13
C THR A 45 8.17 5.90 -13.97
N ALA A 46 9.06 4.94 -13.73
CA ALA A 46 9.10 3.70 -14.47
C ALA A 46 7.72 3.01 -14.53
N LYS A 47 7.40 2.48 -15.70
CA LYS A 47 6.19 1.73 -15.97
C LYS A 47 6.45 0.24 -15.70
N PRO A 48 5.56 -0.47 -14.97
CA PRO A 48 5.67 -1.91 -14.82
C PRO A 48 5.45 -2.63 -16.16
N GLU A 49 6.03 -3.81 -16.29
CA GLU A 49 5.82 -4.67 -17.46
C GLU A 49 4.32 -4.97 -17.66
N GLY A 50 3.85 -4.84 -18.89
CA GLY A 50 2.43 -5.00 -19.23
C GLY A 50 1.50 -3.87 -18.80
N GLY A 51 1.98 -2.86 -18.06
CA GLY A 51 1.17 -1.72 -17.64
C GLY A 51 0.92 -0.71 -18.76
N GLU A 52 -0.18 0.02 -18.70
CA GLU A 52 -0.46 1.15 -19.62
C GLU A 52 0.42 2.36 -19.29
N VAL A 53 0.59 2.65 -18.02
CA VAL A 53 1.27 3.85 -17.50
C VAL A 53 2.21 3.50 -16.35
N GLY A 54 3.09 4.44 -15.98
CA GLY A 54 3.93 4.37 -14.79
C GLY A 54 3.25 4.99 -13.56
N ASN A 55 3.95 4.96 -12.43
CA ASN A 55 3.51 5.67 -11.23
C ASN A 55 3.56 7.18 -11.45
N LEU A 56 2.59 7.91 -10.90
CA LEU A 56 2.52 9.37 -10.99
C LEU A 56 3.08 9.98 -9.73
N MET A 57 4.03 10.90 -9.87
CA MET A 57 4.65 11.58 -8.75
C MET A 57 4.49 13.09 -8.86
N VAL A 58 4.47 13.75 -7.69
CA VAL A 58 4.47 15.21 -7.56
C VAL A 58 5.34 15.60 -6.40
N ASP A 59 6.28 16.52 -6.66
CA ASP A 59 7.02 17.20 -5.60
C ASP A 59 6.27 18.49 -5.21
N VAL A 60 5.91 18.61 -3.95
CA VAL A 60 5.21 19.77 -3.38
C VAL A 60 6.21 20.51 -2.51
N PRO A 61 6.63 21.72 -2.91
CA PRO A 61 7.54 22.55 -2.11
C PRO A 61 6.93 22.85 -0.74
N GLY A 62 7.73 22.76 0.30
CA GLY A 62 7.33 23.02 1.68
C GLY A 62 8.56 23.12 2.56
N GLN A 63 8.41 22.95 3.87
CA GLN A 63 9.45 23.21 4.86
C GLN A 63 9.95 21.92 5.50
N GLY A 64 11.23 21.85 5.84
CA GLY A 64 11.81 20.71 6.56
C GLY A 64 11.93 19.43 5.73
N PRO A 65 11.88 18.26 6.37
CA PRO A 65 12.08 16.99 5.69
C PRO A 65 10.94 16.68 4.70
N VAL A 66 11.29 16.02 3.60
CA VAL A 66 10.28 15.56 2.64
C VAL A 66 9.47 14.41 3.23
N VAL A 67 8.16 14.55 3.25
CA VAL A 67 7.20 13.52 3.67
C VAL A 67 6.51 12.94 2.44
N MET A 68 6.53 11.62 2.28
CA MET A 68 5.79 10.96 1.21
C MET A 68 4.34 10.71 1.64
N LEU A 69 3.38 11.06 0.78
CA LEU A 69 2.01 10.55 0.82
C LEU A 69 1.82 9.59 -0.35
N ASN A 70 1.39 8.38 -0.05
CA ASN A 70 1.17 7.34 -1.05
C ASN A 70 -0.25 6.82 -0.99
N ALA A 71 -0.80 6.53 -2.17
CA ALA A 71 -2.01 5.73 -2.38
C ALA A 71 -1.91 5.06 -3.74
N HIS A 72 -2.36 3.80 -3.86
CA HIS A 72 -2.46 3.16 -5.16
C HIS A 72 -3.76 3.55 -5.87
N VAL A 73 -3.77 3.45 -7.20
CA VAL A 73 -4.90 3.90 -8.02
C VAL A 73 -5.64 2.75 -8.69
N ASP A 74 -5.04 1.58 -8.69
CA ASP A 74 -5.68 0.38 -9.23
C ASP A 74 -6.67 -0.23 -8.23
N THR A 75 -7.53 -1.09 -8.75
CA THR A 75 -8.53 -1.84 -8.01
C THR A 75 -8.55 -3.29 -8.49
N VAL A 76 -9.03 -4.21 -7.64
CA VAL A 76 -9.27 -5.59 -8.04
C VAL A 76 -10.33 -5.72 -9.14
N GLY A 77 -10.38 -6.86 -9.81
CA GLY A 77 -10.99 -7.10 -11.13
C GLY A 77 -12.51 -6.93 -11.32
N HIS A 78 -13.31 -6.56 -10.31
CA HIS A 78 -14.77 -6.39 -10.44
C HIS A 78 -15.22 -4.94 -10.25
N SER A 79 -14.44 -3.98 -10.78
CA SER A 79 -14.59 -2.55 -10.54
C SER A 79 -15.23 -1.76 -11.70
N ARG A 80 -15.75 -2.43 -12.72
CA ARG A 80 -16.29 -1.74 -13.90
C ARG A 80 -17.66 -1.16 -13.65
N LYS A 81 -17.88 0.08 -14.13
CA LYS A 81 -19.19 0.79 -14.10
C LYS A 81 -19.76 0.93 -12.68
N ILE A 82 -18.91 1.22 -11.71
CA ILE A 82 -19.32 1.48 -10.33
C ILE A 82 -20.28 2.67 -10.31
N LYS A 83 -21.41 2.51 -9.61
CA LYS A 83 -22.39 3.58 -9.35
C LYS A 83 -22.38 3.91 -7.87
N PRO A 84 -21.60 4.93 -7.43
CA PRO A 84 -21.52 5.26 -6.01
C PRO A 84 -22.81 5.91 -5.53
N VAL A 85 -23.42 5.37 -4.47
CA VAL A 85 -24.63 5.91 -3.82
C VAL A 85 -24.36 6.15 -2.34
N GLU A 86 -24.95 7.20 -1.77
CA GLU A 86 -24.96 7.44 -0.34
C GLU A 86 -26.17 6.76 0.29
N LYS A 87 -25.93 5.91 1.29
CA LYS A 87 -26.97 5.20 2.01
C LYS A 87 -26.58 5.04 3.49
N ASN A 88 -27.43 5.49 4.39
CA ASN A 88 -27.27 5.33 5.85
C ASN A 88 -25.89 5.77 6.39
N GLY A 89 -25.35 6.89 5.89
CA GLY A 89 -24.05 7.41 6.33
C GLY A 89 -22.83 6.76 5.66
N TYR A 90 -23.04 5.88 4.69
CA TYR A 90 -22.00 5.20 3.91
C TYR A 90 -22.08 5.60 2.43
N ILE A 91 -20.95 5.50 1.74
CA ILE A 91 -20.91 5.38 0.29
C ILE A 91 -20.75 3.90 -0.03
N VAL A 92 -21.61 3.39 -0.91
CA VAL A 92 -21.65 1.99 -1.33
C VAL A 92 -21.75 1.89 -2.85
N SER A 93 -21.44 0.73 -3.43
CA SER A 93 -21.80 0.47 -4.84
C SER A 93 -23.31 0.26 -4.96
N GLY A 94 -23.96 0.97 -5.88
CA GLY A 94 -25.36 0.74 -6.26
C GLY A 94 -25.55 -0.42 -7.24
N SER A 95 -24.50 -1.18 -7.51
CA SER A 95 -24.48 -2.36 -8.38
C SER A 95 -23.79 -3.54 -7.66
N ASN A 96 -23.87 -4.74 -8.21
CA ASN A 96 -23.18 -5.92 -7.64
C ASN A 96 -21.67 -5.92 -8.01
N THR A 97 -20.97 -4.87 -7.56
CA THR A 97 -19.52 -4.68 -7.76
C THR A 97 -18.87 -4.29 -6.45
N ILE A 98 -17.55 -4.33 -6.38
CA ILE A 98 -16.82 -3.62 -5.33
C ILE A 98 -17.13 -2.13 -5.43
N LEU A 99 -16.79 -1.34 -4.39
CA LEU A 99 -16.87 0.14 -4.41
C LEU A 99 -15.57 0.76 -4.96
N GLY A 100 -14.44 0.12 -4.74
CA GLY A 100 -13.10 0.66 -5.06
C GLY A 100 -12.65 1.74 -4.08
N SER A 101 -13.12 1.69 -2.83
CA SER A 101 -12.61 2.54 -1.75
C SER A 101 -11.15 2.21 -1.44
N ASP A 102 -10.76 0.98 -1.64
CA ASP A 102 -9.40 0.50 -1.71
C ASP A 102 -8.88 0.66 -3.16
N ASN A 103 -8.01 1.65 -3.49
CA ASN A 103 -7.57 2.69 -2.55
C ASN A 103 -7.90 4.11 -3.09
N LYS A 104 -9.02 4.26 -3.80
CA LYS A 104 -9.46 5.59 -4.32
C LYS A 104 -9.87 6.54 -3.19
N ALA A 105 -10.15 6.03 -1.98
CA ALA A 105 -10.35 6.87 -0.81
C ALA A 105 -9.04 7.57 -0.40
N GLY A 106 -7.92 6.85 -0.36
CA GLY A 106 -6.60 7.44 -0.13
C GLY A 106 -6.23 8.49 -1.18
N VAL A 107 -6.49 8.18 -2.47
CA VAL A 107 -6.29 9.13 -3.58
C VAL A 107 -7.11 10.41 -3.38
N ALA A 108 -8.42 10.29 -3.06
CA ALA A 108 -9.29 11.44 -2.83
C ALA A 108 -8.85 12.27 -1.61
N ALA A 109 -8.43 11.60 -0.54
CA ALA A 109 -7.91 12.24 0.67
C ALA A 109 -6.66 13.07 0.37
N ILE A 110 -5.69 12.54 -0.40
CA ILE A 110 -4.50 13.28 -0.82
C ILE A 110 -4.87 14.51 -1.64
N LEU A 111 -5.76 14.38 -2.63
CA LEU A 111 -6.21 15.51 -3.45
C LEU A 111 -6.89 16.60 -2.60
N GLU A 112 -7.72 16.21 -1.64
CA GLU A 112 -8.40 17.16 -0.74
C GLU A 112 -7.42 17.85 0.20
N ILE A 113 -6.44 17.13 0.75
CA ILE A 113 -5.37 17.69 1.58
C ILE A 113 -4.60 18.77 0.80
N LEU A 114 -4.18 18.48 -0.43
CA LEU A 114 -3.47 19.43 -1.29
C LEU A 114 -4.31 20.68 -1.59
N LYS A 115 -5.61 20.51 -1.89
CA LYS A 115 -6.56 21.62 -2.11
C LYS A 115 -6.71 22.46 -0.85
N THR A 116 -6.90 21.83 0.31
CA THR A 116 -7.07 22.50 1.59
C THR A 116 -5.84 23.30 2.00
N ILE A 117 -4.65 22.71 1.84
CA ILE A 117 -3.36 23.39 2.12
C ILE A 117 -3.24 24.65 1.27
N LYS A 118 -3.51 24.56 -0.02
CA LYS A 118 -3.42 25.69 -0.96
C LYS A 118 -4.43 26.79 -0.66
N GLU A 119 -5.70 26.42 -0.50
CA GLU A 119 -6.80 27.38 -0.25
C GLU A 119 -6.61 28.14 1.05
N LYS A 120 -6.16 27.44 2.10
CA LYS A 120 -6.00 28.01 3.44
C LYS A 120 -4.58 28.49 3.72
N ARG A 121 -3.67 28.38 2.76
CA ARG A 121 -2.26 28.75 2.89
C ARG A 121 -1.62 28.15 4.15
N LEU A 122 -1.91 26.87 4.42
CA LEU A 122 -1.42 26.20 5.62
C LEU A 122 0.08 25.92 5.49
N ALA A 123 0.81 26.11 6.58
CA ALA A 123 2.18 25.63 6.70
C ALA A 123 2.17 24.09 6.63
N HIS A 124 3.12 23.53 5.87
CA HIS A 124 3.24 22.08 5.66
C HIS A 124 4.69 21.68 5.37
N PRO A 125 5.07 20.41 5.61
CA PRO A 125 6.40 19.93 5.24
C PRO A 125 6.55 19.91 3.71
N ALA A 126 7.78 19.85 3.22
CA ALA A 126 7.98 19.44 1.84
C ALA A 126 7.35 18.05 1.64
N MET A 127 6.63 17.84 0.54
CA MET A 127 5.95 16.55 0.30
C MET A 127 6.31 15.97 -1.06
N GLN A 128 6.31 14.65 -1.12
CA GLN A 128 6.35 13.89 -2.35
C GLN A 128 5.10 13.02 -2.42
N ILE A 129 4.20 13.33 -3.35
CA ILE A 129 3.00 12.54 -3.58
C ILE A 129 3.36 11.43 -4.55
N VAL A 130 2.97 10.20 -4.22
CA VAL A 130 3.26 9.01 -5.01
C VAL A 130 1.97 8.24 -5.22
N PHE A 131 1.39 8.34 -6.41
CA PHE A 131 0.28 7.50 -6.83
C PHE A 131 0.83 6.30 -7.58
N THR A 132 0.65 5.12 -7.02
CA THR A 132 1.18 3.87 -7.54
C THR A 132 0.16 3.12 -8.39
N VAL A 133 0.65 2.32 -9.34
CA VAL A 133 -0.14 1.43 -10.19
C VAL A 133 0.11 -0.03 -9.80
N ALA A 134 -0.82 -0.93 -10.14
CA ALA A 134 -0.65 -2.38 -10.02
C ALA A 134 -0.18 -2.84 -8.62
N GLU A 135 -0.73 -2.24 -7.58
CA GLU A 135 -0.50 -2.64 -6.18
C GLU A 135 -1.13 -4.02 -5.92
N GLU A 136 -2.39 -4.19 -6.32
CA GLU A 136 -3.27 -5.33 -6.05
C GLU A 136 -2.78 -6.67 -6.63
N ILE A 137 -1.83 -6.62 -7.55
CA ILE A 137 -1.20 -7.82 -8.13
C ILE A 137 0.23 -8.04 -7.61
N GLY A 138 0.55 -7.45 -6.45
CA GLY A 138 1.78 -7.69 -5.70
C GLY A 138 2.75 -6.51 -5.70
N LEU A 139 2.27 -5.30 -5.45
CA LEU A 139 3.05 -4.06 -5.25
C LEU A 139 3.96 -3.74 -6.46
N VAL A 140 3.49 -4.07 -7.68
CA VAL A 140 4.34 -4.07 -8.88
C VAL A 140 4.81 -2.66 -9.20
N GLY A 141 3.91 -1.67 -9.11
CA GLY A 141 4.23 -0.27 -9.37
C GLY A 141 5.29 0.27 -8.41
N ALA A 142 5.09 0.09 -7.11
CA ALA A 142 6.06 0.57 -6.11
C ALA A 142 7.46 -0.04 -6.31
N ARG A 143 7.54 -1.35 -6.68
CA ARG A 143 8.82 -2.05 -6.90
C ARG A 143 9.65 -1.51 -8.06
N VAL A 144 9.02 -0.91 -9.07
CA VAL A 144 9.75 -0.38 -10.24
C VAL A 144 10.14 1.09 -10.08
N ILE A 145 9.77 1.75 -8.98
CA ILE A 145 10.21 3.14 -8.72
C ILE A 145 11.72 3.14 -8.45
N PRO A 146 12.52 3.87 -9.26
CA PRO A 146 13.95 3.98 -9.00
C PRO A 146 14.19 4.71 -7.66
N LYS A 147 15.04 4.14 -6.80
CA LYS A 147 15.30 4.69 -5.45
C LYS A 147 15.73 6.18 -5.49
N ASN A 148 16.48 6.59 -6.50
CA ASN A 148 16.94 7.98 -6.68
C ASN A 148 15.81 8.97 -7.02
N LYS A 149 14.61 8.49 -7.34
CA LYS A 149 13.41 9.34 -7.54
C LYS A 149 12.67 9.60 -6.23
N LEU A 150 12.92 8.81 -5.20
CA LEU A 150 12.31 8.95 -3.88
C LEU A 150 13.19 9.83 -2.99
N LYS A 151 12.65 10.99 -2.61
CA LYS A 151 13.33 12.02 -1.80
C LYS A 151 12.89 12.02 -0.35
N ALA A 152 11.84 11.24 -0.03
CA ALA A 152 11.19 11.26 1.26
C ALA A 152 12.08 10.70 2.37
N LYS A 153 12.07 11.34 3.52
CA LYS A 153 12.69 10.86 4.76
C LYS A 153 11.85 9.79 5.44
N PHE A 154 10.53 9.88 5.31
CA PHE A 154 9.53 8.91 5.78
C PHE A 154 8.23 9.05 4.98
N GLY A 155 7.38 8.03 5.04
CA GLY A 155 6.16 7.94 4.26
C GLY A 155 4.91 7.62 5.09
N ILE A 156 3.78 8.00 4.53
CA ILE A 156 2.43 7.69 5.01
C ILE A 156 1.67 7.10 3.82
N ALA A 157 1.38 5.81 3.86
CA ALA A 157 0.49 5.17 2.90
C ALA A 157 -0.96 5.31 3.41
N LEU A 158 -1.84 5.89 2.62
CA LEU A 158 -3.25 6.04 2.97
C LEU A 158 -4.03 4.83 2.46
N ASP A 159 -3.74 3.67 3.02
CA ASP A 159 -4.11 2.35 2.52
C ASP A 159 -4.70 1.45 3.63
N GLY A 160 -5.18 2.07 4.70
CA GLY A 160 -5.77 1.39 5.84
C GLY A 160 -7.28 1.54 5.93
N GLY A 161 -7.92 0.64 6.69
CA GLY A 161 -9.35 0.70 7.01
C GLY A 161 -9.64 1.65 8.17
N ASP A 162 -9.51 1.18 9.39
CA ASP A 162 -9.89 1.92 10.58
C ASP A 162 -9.03 3.17 10.82
N ILE A 163 -9.69 4.29 11.05
CA ILE A 163 -9.05 5.60 11.19
C ILE A 163 -8.26 5.78 12.49
N ASN A 164 -8.48 4.94 13.49
CA ASN A 164 -7.75 4.95 14.76
C ASN A 164 -6.45 4.13 14.73
N GLU A 165 -6.23 3.36 13.65
CA GLU A 165 -5.10 2.47 13.51
C GLU A 165 -3.88 3.15 12.89
N ILE A 166 -2.73 2.90 13.49
CA ILE A 166 -1.41 3.15 12.91
C ILE A 166 -0.82 1.77 12.62
N VAL A 167 -0.85 1.34 11.34
CA VAL A 167 -0.24 0.07 10.98
C VAL A 167 1.25 0.30 10.78
N ASN A 168 2.03 -0.24 11.71
CA ASN A 168 3.48 -0.08 11.76
C ASN A 168 4.25 -1.33 11.36
N GLN A 169 3.56 -2.43 11.08
CA GLN A 169 4.16 -3.72 10.77
C GLN A 169 3.33 -4.49 9.74
N ALA A 170 4.00 -5.06 8.72
CA ALA A 170 3.39 -5.94 7.72
C ALA A 170 4.29 -7.15 7.42
N PRO A 171 3.72 -8.29 6.94
CA PRO A 171 4.46 -9.52 6.69
C PRO A 171 5.33 -9.45 5.43
N SER A 172 6.22 -10.42 5.27
CA SER A 172 6.78 -10.82 3.96
C SER A 172 5.82 -11.77 3.26
N GLN A 173 5.86 -11.81 1.92
CA GLN A 173 5.13 -12.79 1.10
C GLN A 173 6.06 -13.51 0.14
N ILE A 174 5.84 -14.83 0.02
CA ILE A 174 6.45 -15.66 -1.02
C ILE A 174 5.32 -16.41 -1.74
N ASN A 175 5.28 -16.30 -3.07
CA ASN A 175 4.41 -17.06 -3.92
C ASN A 175 5.06 -18.40 -4.29
N LEU A 176 4.23 -19.43 -4.41
CA LEU A 176 4.62 -20.77 -4.88
C LEU A 176 3.78 -21.10 -6.11
N LYS A 177 4.46 -21.47 -7.21
CA LYS A 177 3.83 -22.07 -8.39
C LYS A 177 4.41 -23.45 -8.60
N ALA A 178 3.54 -24.44 -8.79
CA ALA A 178 3.97 -25.80 -9.07
C ALA A 178 3.22 -26.37 -10.26
N VAL A 179 3.91 -27.19 -11.06
CA VAL A 179 3.31 -28.01 -12.12
C VAL A 179 3.65 -29.45 -11.82
N ILE A 180 2.62 -30.27 -11.63
CA ILE A 180 2.72 -31.73 -11.45
C ILE A 180 2.43 -32.39 -12.80
N ILE A 181 3.32 -33.28 -13.21
CA ILE A 181 3.27 -33.97 -14.50
C ILE A 181 3.18 -35.45 -14.22
N GLY A 182 2.08 -36.05 -14.60
CA GLY A 182 1.80 -37.48 -14.56
C GLY A 182 1.90 -38.13 -15.94
N LYS A 183 1.04 -39.11 -16.20
CA LYS A 183 0.93 -39.85 -17.47
C LYS A 183 -0.53 -40.09 -17.81
N ALA A 184 -0.95 -39.71 -19.01
CA ALA A 184 -2.30 -39.98 -19.49
C ALA A 184 -2.52 -41.47 -19.79
N ALA A 185 -3.73 -41.95 -19.50
CA ALA A 185 -4.21 -43.28 -19.89
C ALA A 185 -5.74 -43.23 -20.02
N HIS A 186 -6.34 -44.25 -20.66
CA HIS A 186 -7.80 -44.39 -20.67
C HIS A 186 -8.32 -44.86 -19.32
N ALA A 187 -9.15 -44.05 -18.69
CA ALA A 187 -9.54 -44.26 -17.28
C ALA A 187 -10.32 -45.53 -17.01
N GLY A 188 -10.98 -46.13 -18.02
CA GLY A 188 -11.78 -47.33 -17.88
C GLY A 188 -11.17 -48.60 -18.55
N ILE A 189 -10.08 -48.46 -19.33
CA ILE A 189 -9.49 -49.61 -20.03
C ILE A 189 -8.14 -49.99 -19.42
N HIS A 190 -7.23 -49.02 -19.27
CA HIS A 190 -5.90 -49.22 -18.72
C HIS A 190 -5.53 -48.11 -17.75
N PRO A 191 -6.27 -47.90 -16.63
CA PRO A 191 -5.98 -46.85 -15.66
C PRO A 191 -4.63 -47.05 -14.98
N GLU A 192 -4.14 -48.28 -14.86
CA GLU A 192 -2.84 -48.68 -14.30
C GLU A 192 -1.64 -48.15 -15.09
N ASP A 193 -1.80 -47.89 -16.38
CA ASP A 193 -0.78 -47.31 -17.23
C ASP A 193 -0.60 -45.80 -17.01
N GLY A 194 -1.53 -45.16 -16.29
CA GLY A 194 -1.57 -43.74 -16.02
C GLY A 194 -0.93 -43.35 -14.69
N ILE A 195 -0.55 -42.08 -14.61
CA ILE A 195 -0.15 -41.41 -13.34
C ILE A 195 -1.05 -40.20 -13.17
N ASN A 196 -1.97 -40.27 -12.21
CA ASN A 196 -2.98 -39.24 -12.01
C ASN A 196 -2.42 -38.00 -11.30
N ALA A 197 -2.20 -36.92 -12.07
CA ALA A 197 -1.67 -35.68 -11.55
C ALA A 197 -2.64 -34.97 -10.61
N ILE A 198 -3.98 -35.08 -10.79
CA ILE A 198 -4.96 -34.49 -9.89
C ILE A 198 -4.92 -35.19 -8.54
N GLN A 199 -4.91 -36.50 -8.49
CA GLN A 199 -4.81 -37.27 -7.25
C GLN A 199 -3.51 -36.95 -6.52
N THR A 200 -2.37 -36.91 -7.23
CA THR A 200 -1.06 -36.54 -6.65
C THR A 200 -1.09 -35.13 -6.03
N ALA A 201 -1.70 -34.16 -6.72
CA ALA A 201 -1.84 -32.79 -6.24
C ALA A 201 -2.73 -32.72 -5.00
N SER A 202 -3.86 -33.44 -5.00
CA SER A 202 -4.81 -33.47 -3.87
C SER A 202 -4.17 -34.04 -2.62
N GLU A 203 -3.42 -35.16 -2.74
CA GLU A 203 -2.68 -35.75 -1.63
C GLU A 203 -1.56 -34.84 -1.11
N ALA A 204 -0.90 -34.08 -2.00
CA ALA A 204 0.11 -33.10 -1.60
C ALA A 204 -0.51 -31.95 -0.81
N ILE A 205 -1.65 -31.39 -1.30
CA ILE A 205 -2.37 -30.33 -0.63
C ILE A 205 -2.89 -30.78 0.74
N ALA A 206 -3.45 -31.98 0.83
CA ALA A 206 -3.95 -32.55 2.10
C ALA A 206 -2.84 -32.70 3.16
N LYS A 207 -1.58 -32.87 2.74
CA LYS A 207 -0.41 -32.91 3.64
C LYS A 207 0.08 -31.53 4.06
N MET A 208 -0.28 -30.47 3.34
CA MET A 208 0.18 -29.12 3.64
C MET A 208 -0.53 -28.57 4.89
N LYS A 209 0.24 -27.84 5.70
CA LYS A 209 -0.34 -26.95 6.70
C LYS A 209 -0.77 -25.67 6.00
N LEU A 210 -2.07 -25.38 5.92
CA LEU A 210 -2.67 -24.21 5.26
C LEU A 210 -3.55 -23.43 6.24
N GLY A 211 -4.00 -22.25 5.83
CA GLY A 211 -4.74 -21.32 6.67
C GLY A 211 -3.82 -20.56 7.62
N ARG A 212 -4.26 -20.36 8.85
CA ARG A 212 -3.46 -19.72 9.92
C ARG A 212 -2.58 -20.74 10.61
N ILE A 213 -1.29 -20.65 10.32
CA ILE A 213 -0.27 -21.57 10.85
C ILE A 213 0.06 -21.24 12.31
N ASP A 214 0.25 -19.94 12.59
CA ASP A 214 0.46 -19.38 13.92
C ASP A 214 0.02 -17.89 13.94
N LYS A 215 0.30 -17.16 15.04
CA LYS A 215 -0.14 -15.76 15.21
C LYS A 215 0.33 -14.82 14.09
N GLU A 216 1.44 -15.13 13.43
CA GLU A 216 2.09 -14.24 12.45
C GLU A 216 2.31 -14.89 11.07
N THR A 217 1.87 -16.17 10.88
CA THR A 217 2.14 -16.93 9.65
C THR A 217 0.83 -17.46 9.06
N THR A 218 0.63 -17.25 7.77
CA THR A 218 -0.49 -17.82 6.99
C THR A 218 0.05 -18.48 5.71
N ALA A 219 -0.70 -19.44 5.17
CA ALA A 219 -0.41 -20.06 3.88
C ALA A 219 -1.70 -20.48 3.18
N ASN A 220 -1.69 -20.45 1.86
CA ASN A 220 -2.85 -20.82 1.05
C ASN A 220 -2.43 -21.44 -0.28
N ILE A 221 -3.25 -22.35 -0.81
CA ILE A 221 -3.30 -22.72 -2.22
C ILE A 221 -4.59 -22.13 -2.78
N GLY A 222 -4.46 -21.06 -3.55
CA GLY A 222 -5.59 -20.31 -4.08
C GLY A 222 -6.09 -20.78 -5.44
N ILE A 223 -5.23 -21.45 -6.22
CA ILE A 223 -5.57 -21.90 -7.58
C ILE A 223 -5.07 -23.31 -7.81
N ILE A 224 -5.97 -24.16 -8.33
CA ILE A 224 -5.67 -25.48 -8.89
C ILE A 224 -6.32 -25.61 -10.26
N LYS A 225 -5.56 -26.04 -11.28
CA LYS A 225 -6.07 -26.26 -12.65
C LYS A 225 -5.48 -27.55 -13.20
N GLY A 226 -6.33 -28.45 -13.72
CA GLY A 226 -5.87 -29.69 -14.31
C GLY A 226 -6.99 -30.55 -14.90
N GLY A 227 -6.58 -31.57 -15.66
CA GLY A 227 -7.49 -32.47 -16.38
C GLY A 227 -7.96 -31.91 -17.73
N ARG A 228 -8.40 -32.81 -18.63
CA ARG A 228 -8.89 -32.48 -19.98
C ARG A 228 -10.28 -33.09 -20.23
N ALA A 229 -10.49 -34.33 -19.77
CA ALA A 229 -11.74 -35.03 -19.92
C ALA A 229 -11.90 -36.05 -18.78
N ARG A 230 -13.17 -36.41 -18.45
CA ARG A 230 -13.49 -37.33 -17.34
C ARG A 230 -13.00 -38.75 -17.53
N ASN A 231 -12.83 -39.20 -18.78
CA ASN A 231 -12.42 -40.57 -19.13
C ASN A 231 -10.90 -40.67 -19.48
N ILE A 232 -10.11 -39.63 -19.15
CA ILE A 232 -8.65 -39.59 -19.31
C ILE A 232 -8.02 -39.41 -17.94
N ILE A 233 -7.05 -40.25 -17.57
CA ILE A 233 -6.20 -40.04 -16.40
C ILE A 233 -5.44 -38.71 -16.62
N PRO A 234 -5.61 -37.71 -15.73
CA PRO A 234 -5.05 -36.38 -15.94
C PRO A 234 -3.53 -36.40 -15.79
N ASP A 235 -2.83 -35.98 -16.83
CA ASP A 235 -1.38 -35.96 -16.93
C ASP A 235 -0.74 -34.66 -16.47
N LYS A 236 -1.53 -33.62 -16.13
CA LYS A 236 -0.98 -32.32 -15.73
C LYS A 236 -1.92 -31.57 -14.78
N VAL A 237 -1.33 -31.01 -13.71
CA VAL A 237 -1.98 -30.07 -12.80
C VAL A 237 -1.04 -28.91 -12.51
N SER A 238 -1.57 -27.69 -12.47
CA SER A 238 -0.88 -26.50 -11.94
C SER A 238 -1.49 -26.06 -10.62
N LEU A 239 -0.64 -25.65 -9.69
CA LEU A 239 -0.99 -25.10 -8.38
C LEU A 239 -0.37 -23.71 -8.25
N GLU A 240 -1.14 -22.76 -7.71
CA GLU A 240 -0.62 -21.47 -7.28
C GLU A 240 -1.02 -21.23 -5.82
N GLY A 241 -0.04 -20.86 -5.02
CA GLY A 241 -0.23 -20.59 -3.59
C GLY A 241 0.72 -19.53 -3.10
N GLU A 242 0.53 -19.15 -1.85
CA GLU A 242 1.35 -18.18 -1.15
C GLU A 242 1.56 -18.56 0.32
N ALA A 243 2.57 -17.99 0.93
CA ALA A 243 2.70 -17.91 2.38
C ALA A 243 3.12 -16.51 2.77
N ARG A 244 2.63 -16.05 3.94
CA ARG A 244 2.98 -14.77 4.54
C ARG A 244 3.44 -14.97 5.98
N SER A 245 4.42 -14.19 6.42
CA SER A 245 4.83 -14.15 7.81
C SER A 245 5.58 -12.86 8.14
N HIS A 246 5.36 -12.35 9.36
CA HIS A 246 6.19 -11.28 9.92
C HIS A 246 7.62 -11.76 10.22
N ASN A 247 7.80 -13.08 10.41
CA ASN A 247 9.09 -13.70 10.68
C ASN A 247 9.66 -14.38 9.43
N PRO A 248 10.78 -13.89 8.85
CA PRO A 248 11.37 -14.45 7.64
C PRO A 248 11.77 -15.93 7.77
N LYS A 249 12.20 -16.37 8.96
CA LYS A 249 12.60 -17.77 9.19
C LYS A 249 11.37 -18.70 9.18
N LYS A 250 10.26 -18.26 9.75
CA LYS A 250 8.98 -19.00 9.70
C LYS A 250 8.43 -19.07 8.27
N LEU A 251 8.50 -17.96 7.53
CA LEU A 251 8.10 -17.91 6.12
C LEU A 251 8.87 -18.90 5.28
N ALA A 252 10.22 -18.90 5.40
CA ALA A 252 11.09 -19.83 4.67
C ALA A 252 10.76 -21.29 5.01
N ARG A 253 10.49 -21.60 6.29
CA ARG A 253 10.08 -22.93 6.74
C ARG A 253 8.74 -23.35 6.14
N GLN A 254 7.77 -22.46 6.12
CA GLN A 254 6.43 -22.73 5.58
C GLN A 254 6.47 -23.00 4.07
N ILE A 255 7.16 -22.17 3.30
CA ILE A 255 7.34 -22.38 1.85
C ILE A 255 8.07 -23.68 1.56
N LYS A 256 9.12 -23.99 2.31
CA LYS A 256 9.85 -25.27 2.20
C LYS A 256 8.92 -26.46 2.51
N HIS A 257 8.07 -26.36 3.53
CA HIS A 257 7.08 -27.38 3.84
C HIS A 257 6.11 -27.61 2.69
N MET A 258 5.56 -26.55 2.09
CA MET A 258 4.63 -26.66 0.95
C MET A 258 5.32 -27.31 -0.26
N ALA A 259 6.51 -26.86 -0.62
CA ALA A 259 7.29 -27.44 -1.73
C ALA A 259 7.61 -28.92 -1.49
N ARG A 260 8.09 -29.26 -0.30
CA ARG A 260 8.41 -30.65 0.07
C ARG A 260 7.19 -31.56 0.04
N SER A 261 6.02 -31.09 0.45
CA SER A 261 4.78 -31.86 0.36
C SER A 261 4.46 -32.28 -1.08
N ILE A 262 4.73 -31.39 -2.06
CA ILE A 262 4.57 -31.70 -3.49
C ILE A 262 5.63 -32.70 -3.96
N GLU A 263 6.88 -32.46 -3.65
CA GLU A 263 8.01 -33.31 -4.07
C GLU A 263 7.86 -34.75 -3.58
N GLU A 264 7.54 -34.93 -2.28
CA GLU A 264 7.35 -36.24 -1.66
C GLU A 264 6.22 -37.04 -2.29
N LYS A 265 5.09 -36.35 -2.58
CA LYS A 265 3.94 -37.01 -3.23
C LYS A 265 4.20 -37.33 -4.69
N CYS A 266 4.87 -36.45 -5.43
CA CYS A 266 5.30 -36.73 -6.80
C CYS A 266 6.23 -37.96 -6.84
N LYS A 267 7.21 -38.02 -5.94
CA LYS A 267 8.11 -39.18 -5.84
C LYS A 267 7.35 -40.47 -5.54
N ALA A 268 6.43 -40.46 -4.56
CA ALA A 268 5.65 -41.63 -4.17
C ALA A 268 4.72 -42.16 -5.26
N LYS A 269 4.30 -41.29 -6.19
CA LYS A 269 3.39 -41.64 -7.32
C LYS A 269 4.12 -41.76 -8.67
N ASN A 270 5.44 -41.73 -8.71
CA ASN A 270 6.25 -41.68 -9.94
C ASN A 270 5.87 -40.52 -10.88
N ALA A 271 5.31 -39.42 -10.33
CA ALA A 271 5.04 -38.19 -11.07
C ALA A 271 6.27 -37.29 -11.06
N LYS A 272 6.35 -36.35 -12.01
CA LYS A 272 7.36 -35.27 -12.03
C LYS A 272 6.74 -33.99 -11.52
N CYS A 273 7.54 -33.09 -10.91
CA CYS A 273 7.10 -31.76 -10.57
C CYS A 273 8.14 -30.70 -10.94
N LYS A 274 7.63 -29.49 -11.24
CA LYS A 274 8.43 -28.27 -11.36
C LYS A 274 7.86 -27.26 -10.38
N ILE A 275 8.69 -26.78 -9.44
CA ILE A 275 8.27 -25.83 -8.41
C ILE A 275 9.10 -24.55 -8.57
N LYS A 276 8.42 -23.40 -8.56
CA LYS A 276 9.01 -22.07 -8.52
C LYS A 276 8.49 -21.31 -7.33
N THR A 277 9.38 -20.68 -6.59
CA THR A 277 9.02 -19.75 -5.52
C THR A 277 9.54 -18.36 -5.84
N GLN A 278 8.76 -17.34 -5.51
CA GLN A 278 9.12 -15.94 -5.76
C GLN A 278 8.77 -15.11 -4.53
N LYS A 279 9.77 -14.44 -3.95
CA LYS A 279 9.52 -13.43 -2.92
C LYS A 279 8.92 -12.19 -3.58
N ILE A 280 7.75 -11.78 -3.10
CA ILE A 280 7.00 -10.64 -3.62
C ILE A 280 7.43 -9.37 -2.90
N TYR A 281 7.42 -9.40 -1.57
CA TYR A 281 7.91 -8.29 -0.73
C TYR A 281 8.45 -8.80 0.60
N THR A 282 9.14 -7.92 1.31
CA THR A 282 9.74 -8.20 2.61
C THR A 282 8.92 -7.55 3.73
N SER A 283 8.85 -8.20 4.89
CA SER A 283 8.23 -7.63 6.09
C SER A 283 8.94 -6.36 6.54
N PHE A 284 8.20 -5.49 7.19
CA PHE A 284 8.76 -4.32 7.86
C PHE A 284 8.17 -4.16 9.27
N GLU A 285 8.89 -3.42 10.09
CA GLU A 285 8.42 -2.91 11.37
C GLU A 285 9.02 -1.51 11.58
N VAL A 286 8.17 -0.50 11.72
CA VAL A 286 8.55 0.82 12.22
C VAL A 286 8.33 0.82 13.73
N LYS A 287 9.41 0.93 14.51
CA LYS A 287 9.35 0.84 15.97
C LYS A 287 8.47 1.92 16.57
N GLU A 288 7.75 1.60 17.65
CA GLU A 288 6.82 2.53 18.29
C GLU A 288 7.46 3.85 18.74
N ASN A 289 8.74 3.84 19.14
CA ASN A 289 9.47 5.03 19.55
C ASN A 289 9.97 5.89 18.36
N HIS A 290 9.73 5.48 17.11
CA HIS A 290 10.10 6.27 15.94
C HIS A 290 9.29 7.57 15.89
N SER A 291 9.93 8.69 15.51
CA SER A 291 9.31 10.03 15.50
C SER A 291 8.03 10.10 14.66
N LEU A 292 7.98 9.38 13.53
CA LEU A 292 6.78 9.30 12.69
C LEU A 292 5.59 8.67 13.44
N ILE A 293 5.82 7.59 14.19
CA ILE A 293 4.77 6.95 15.00
C ILE A 293 4.30 7.90 16.11
N GLN A 294 5.23 8.60 16.78
CA GLN A 294 4.86 9.54 17.83
C GLN A 294 4.06 10.73 17.26
N ALA A 295 4.44 11.24 16.10
CA ALA A 295 3.69 12.27 15.39
C ALA A 295 2.28 11.79 15.01
N ALA A 296 2.14 10.57 14.48
CA ALA A 296 0.84 9.98 14.14
C ALA A 296 -0.04 9.78 15.39
N LYS A 297 0.53 9.30 16.50
CA LYS A 297 -0.17 9.24 17.80
C LYS A 297 -0.65 10.62 18.26
N GLY A 298 0.18 11.65 18.07
CA GLY A 298 -0.15 13.06 18.37
C GLY A 298 -1.33 13.55 17.54
N ALA A 299 -1.31 13.31 16.21
CA ALA A 299 -2.37 13.71 15.29
C ALA A 299 -3.72 13.04 15.60
N LEU A 300 -3.73 11.77 15.94
CA LEU A 300 -4.93 11.07 16.37
C LEU A 300 -5.49 11.69 17.67
N LYS A 301 -4.64 11.88 18.68
CA LYS A 301 -5.05 12.47 19.96
C LYS A 301 -5.60 13.90 19.81
N SER A 302 -4.95 14.76 19.01
CA SER A 302 -5.39 16.14 18.77
C SER A 302 -6.74 16.22 18.06
N THR A 303 -7.10 15.17 17.31
CA THR A 303 -8.40 15.05 16.65
C THR A 303 -9.45 14.30 17.49
N GLY A 304 -9.14 13.96 18.74
CA GLY A 304 -10.04 13.28 19.68
C GLY A 304 -10.13 11.77 19.49
N ILE A 305 -9.22 11.16 18.72
CA ILE A 305 -9.19 9.71 18.45
C ILE A 305 -8.11 9.05 19.30
N LYS A 306 -8.44 7.93 19.95
CA LYS A 306 -7.48 7.10 20.70
C LYS A 306 -6.64 6.29 19.71
N PRO A 307 -5.30 6.50 19.64
CA PRO A 307 -4.45 5.77 18.69
C PRO A 307 -4.29 4.30 19.08
N MET A 308 -4.31 3.42 18.07
CA MET A 308 -4.03 2.00 18.19
C MET A 308 -2.90 1.61 17.24
N ILE A 309 -1.84 1.01 17.78
CA ILE A 309 -0.77 0.42 16.98
C ILE A 309 -1.19 -0.98 16.54
N LYS A 310 -1.04 -1.30 15.27
CA LYS A 310 -1.49 -2.56 14.70
C LYS A 310 -0.47 -3.16 13.73
N SER A 311 -0.40 -4.48 13.71
CA SER A 311 0.21 -5.25 12.61
C SER A 311 -0.88 -5.70 11.64
N THR A 312 -0.59 -5.70 10.34
CA THR A 312 -1.48 -6.23 9.31
C THR A 312 -1.03 -7.60 8.81
N GLY A 313 -1.96 -8.41 8.32
CA GLY A 313 -1.66 -9.66 7.59
C GLY A 313 -1.50 -9.44 6.08
N GLY A 314 -1.85 -8.26 5.57
CA GLY A 314 -1.70 -7.86 4.17
C GLY A 314 -0.34 -7.23 3.87
N GLY A 315 -0.01 -7.13 2.58
CA GLY A 315 1.06 -6.28 2.09
C GLY A 315 0.48 -4.93 1.67
N SER A 316 1.33 -3.93 1.55
CA SER A 316 1.05 -2.61 1.02
C SER A 316 2.33 -2.05 0.38
N ASP A 317 2.24 -1.03 -0.43
CA ASP A 317 3.40 -0.31 -0.97
C ASP A 317 4.39 0.12 0.12
N ALA A 318 3.91 0.30 1.37
CA ALA A 318 4.73 0.54 2.53
C ALA A 318 5.83 -0.54 2.74
N ASN A 319 5.58 -1.80 2.33
CA ASN A 319 6.60 -2.85 2.37
C ASN A 319 7.80 -2.51 1.48
N ILE A 320 7.53 -1.97 0.30
CA ILE A 320 8.57 -1.62 -0.68
C ILE A 320 9.36 -0.40 -0.20
N PHE A 321 8.67 0.64 0.28
CA PHE A 321 9.33 1.85 0.77
C PHE A 321 10.20 1.57 2.01
N ASN A 322 9.70 0.79 2.97
CA ASN A 322 10.50 0.35 4.13
C ASN A 322 11.72 -0.47 3.71
N ALA A 323 11.57 -1.39 2.73
CA ALA A 323 12.68 -2.22 2.25
C ALA A 323 13.84 -1.43 1.63
N ILE A 324 13.57 -0.23 1.09
CA ILE A 324 14.59 0.65 0.52
C ILE A 324 15.07 1.74 1.50
N GLY A 325 14.63 1.68 2.77
CA GLY A 325 15.09 2.53 3.85
C GLY A 325 14.29 3.83 4.06
N ILE A 326 13.04 3.90 3.57
CA ILE A 326 12.09 4.99 3.84
C ILE A 326 11.07 4.48 4.85
N PRO A 327 11.20 4.75 6.17
CA PRO A 327 10.23 4.35 7.17
C PRO A 327 8.82 4.84 6.79
N THR A 328 7.91 3.92 6.52
CA THR A 328 6.56 4.21 6.04
C THR A 328 5.55 3.47 6.92
N ILE A 329 4.54 4.20 7.38
CA ILE A 329 3.39 3.66 8.12
C ILE A 329 2.15 3.66 7.22
N ILE A 330 1.15 2.84 7.58
CA ILE A 330 -0.14 2.84 6.90
C ILE A 330 -1.16 3.47 7.84
N MET A 331 -1.94 4.42 7.30
CA MET A 331 -3.02 5.11 8.02
C MET A 331 -4.35 4.83 7.34
N GLY A 332 -5.40 4.67 8.16
CA GLY A 332 -6.75 4.41 7.68
C GLY A 332 -7.47 5.66 7.17
N VAL A 333 -8.28 5.47 6.14
CA VAL A 333 -9.20 6.48 5.59
C VAL A 333 -10.66 6.01 5.59
N GLY A 334 -10.95 4.91 6.30
CA GLY A 334 -12.31 4.42 6.53
C GLY A 334 -12.78 3.33 5.57
N ALA A 335 -11.98 2.82 4.64
CA ALA A 335 -12.40 1.74 3.74
C ALA A 335 -12.74 0.46 4.54
N ASP A 336 -13.89 -0.14 4.26
CA ASP A 336 -14.41 -1.28 5.00
C ASP A 336 -14.94 -2.37 4.04
N HIS A 337 -14.77 -3.66 4.40
CA HIS A 337 -15.16 -4.83 3.60
C HIS A 337 -14.54 -4.85 2.19
N VAL A 338 -13.32 -4.32 2.06
CA VAL A 338 -12.58 -4.23 0.78
C VAL A 338 -12.52 -5.57 0.03
N HIS A 339 -12.36 -5.51 -1.30
CA HIS A 339 -12.32 -6.68 -2.20
C HIS A 339 -13.61 -7.51 -2.27
N THR A 340 -14.72 -7.00 -1.75
CA THR A 340 -16.03 -7.70 -1.79
C THR A 340 -17.14 -6.79 -2.32
N ALA A 341 -18.25 -7.36 -2.76
CA ALA A 341 -19.45 -6.60 -3.13
C ALA A 341 -20.14 -5.90 -1.92
N LYS A 342 -19.67 -6.15 -0.69
CA LYS A 342 -20.11 -5.47 0.54
C LYS A 342 -19.23 -4.27 0.89
N GLU A 343 -18.27 -3.95 0.06
CA GLU A 343 -17.35 -2.83 0.26
C GLU A 343 -18.11 -1.52 0.44
N ARG A 344 -17.72 -0.75 1.43
CA ARG A 344 -18.37 0.51 1.82
C ARG A 344 -17.37 1.49 2.41
N LEU A 345 -17.69 2.76 2.33
CA LEU A 345 -16.90 3.84 2.90
C LEU A 345 -17.75 4.66 3.86
N PRO A 346 -17.55 4.56 5.20
CA PRO A 346 -18.23 5.40 6.17
C PRO A 346 -17.85 6.87 5.97
N ILE A 347 -18.83 7.73 5.68
CA ILE A 347 -18.57 9.13 5.31
C ILE A 347 -17.87 9.89 6.43
N ASN A 348 -18.26 9.67 7.69
CA ASN A 348 -17.65 10.37 8.83
C ASN A 348 -16.20 9.95 9.05
N ASP A 349 -15.90 8.65 8.91
CA ASP A 349 -14.53 8.13 9.07
C ASP A 349 -13.64 8.61 7.91
N PHE A 350 -14.17 8.65 6.69
CA PHE A 350 -13.45 9.18 5.54
C PHE A 350 -13.03 10.65 5.72
N VAL A 351 -13.93 11.49 6.18
CA VAL A 351 -13.64 12.89 6.50
C VAL A 351 -12.62 12.97 7.63
N LYS A 352 -12.87 12.22 8.70
CA LYS A 352 -12.04 12.25 9.90
C LYS A 352 -10.62 11.70 9.63
N GLY A 353 -10.49 10.60 8.90
CA GLY A 353 -9.20 10.05 8.49
C GLY A 353 -8.39 11.06 7.66
N THR A 354 -9.06 11.76 6.73
CA THR A 354 -8.42 12.84 5.96
C THR A 354 -7.97 14.00 6.86
N GLU A 355 -8.75 14.38 7.87
CA GLU A 355 -8.37 15.42 8.86
C GLU A 355 -7.18 14.98 9.71
N ILE A 356 -7.13 13.72 10.13
CA ILE A 356 -6.01 13.15 10.91
C ILE A 356 -4.70 13.26 10.12
N VAL A 357 -4.72 12.91 8.83
CA VAL A 357 -3.52 12.99 7.97
C VAL A 357 -3.09 14.45 7.78
N LEU A 358 -4.04 15.38 7.57
CA LEU A 358 -3.72 16.81 7.49
C LEU A 358 -3.09 17.31 8.81
N GLU A 359 -3.59 16.89 9.97
CA GLU A 359 -3.04 17.24 11.26
C GLU A 359 -1.64 16.65 11.48
N LEU A 360 -1.42 15.40 11.04
CA LEU A 360 -0.11 14.78 11.05
C LEU A 360 0.91 15.57 10.22
N LEU A 361 0.54 16.08 9.06
CA LEU A 361 1.41 16.93 8.25
C LEU A 361 1.76 18.23 8.97
N LYS A 362 0.83 18.85 9.69
CA LYS A 362 1.12 20.04 10.51
C LYS A 362 2.13 19.74 11.62
N ILE A 363 1.96 18.61 12.33
CA ILE A 363 2.90 18.19 13.40
C ILE A 363 4.29 17.91 12.81
N LEU A 364 4.38 17.39 11.59
CA LEU A 364 5.64 17.12 10.90
C LEU A 364 6.28 18.39 10.31
N THR A 365 5.59 19.54 10.34
CA THR A 365 6.12 20.81 9.89
C THR A 365 7.03 21.40 10.97
N PRO A 366 8.28 21.80 10.70
CA PRO A 366 9.15 22.42 11.69
C PRO A 366 8.55 23.69 12.28
N VAL A 367 8.55 23.83 13.59
CA VAL A 367 7.98 25.01 14.32
C VAL A 367 8.62 26.33 13.87
N TYR A 368 9.91 26.32 13.52
CA TYR A 368 10.61 27.50 13.01
C TYR A 368 10.06 28.05 11.70
N ALA A 369 9.26 27.27 10.99
CA ALA A 369 8.62 27.67 9.76
C ALA A 369 7.37 28.53 9.96
N MET A 370 6.76 28.50 11.14
CA MET A 370 5.62 29.37 11.47
C MET A 370 6.02 30.82 11.76
N PHE A 371 7.30 31.04 12.09
CA PHE A 371 7.88 32.36 12.32
C PHE A 371 9.23 32.44 11.61
N PRO A 372 9.27 32.86 10.34
CA PRO A 372 10.55 33.16 9.71
C PRO A 372 11.27 34.21 10.57
N PRO A 373 12.58 34.04 10.86
CA PRO A 373 13.29 35.05 11.65
C PRO A 373 13.14 36.39 10.96
N PRO A 374 12.98 37.49 11.72
CA PRO A 374 12.86 38.82 11.15
C PRO A 374 14.10 39.10 10.30
N LEU A 375 13.89 39.53 9.05
CA LEU A 375 14.96 39.94 8.16
C LEU A 375 15.57 41.22 8.73
N HIS A 376 16.73 41.13 9.37
CA HIS A 376 17.53 42.31 9.72
C HIS A 376 18.21 42.84 8.47
N PHE A 377 17.71 43.98 7.98
CA PHE A 377 18.38 44.74 6.95
C PHE A 377 19.45 45.66 7.61
N GLN A 378 20.73 45.39 7.41
CA GLN A 378 21.77 46.35 7.67
C GLN A 378 22.17 47.02 6.35
N TRP A 379 22.02 48.35 6.31
CA TRP A 379 22.58 49.20 5.23
C TRP A 379 24.05 49.48 5.50
N ARG A 380 24.93 49.02 4.67
CA ARG A 380 26.31 49.55 4.54
C ARG A 380 26.62 49.71 3.06
N GLY A 381 26.83 50.98 2.67
CA GLY A 381 27.52 51.38 1.44
C GLY A 381 27.29 50.53 0.19
N GLY A 382 26.22 50.77 -0.55
CA GLY A 382 26.05 50.40 -1.96
C GLY A 382 25.83 48.96 -2.35
N SER A 383 25.84 47.98 -1.43
CA SER A 383 25.61 46.56 -1.78
C SER A 383 24.69 45.85 -0.76
N ARG A 384 23.67 45.11 -1.22
CA ARG A 384 22.79 44.33 -0.37
C ARG A 384 23.41 42.96 -0.07
N ILE A 385 23.74 42.71 1.20
CA ILE A 385 24.15 41.39 1.67
C ILE A 385 23.08 40.88 2.63
N VAL A 386 22.50 39.70 2.37
CA VAL A 386 21.60 38.99 3.26
C VAL A 386 22.43 37.94 4.02
N LEU A 387 22.60 38.11 5.32
CA LEU A 387 23.22 37.08 6.19
C LEU A 387 22.18 36.46 7.11
N PRO A 388 22.14 35.15 7.26
CA PRO A 388 21.30 34.51 8.25
C PRO A 388 21.92 34.62 9.66
N CYS A 389 21.17 35.05 10.65
CA CYS A 389 21.59 35.10 12.04
C CYS A 389 21.48 33.70 12.65
N ALA A 390 22.62 33.12 13.00
CA ALA A 390 22.64 31.93 13.87
C ALA A 390 22.45 32.38 15.33
N PRO A 391 21.69 31.65 16.16
CA PRO A 391 21.63 31.93 17.58
C PRO A 391 22.95 31.50 18.24
N SER A 392 23.61 32.39 18.93
CA SER A 392 24.76 32.07 19.77
C SER A 392 24.29 31.42 21.09
N PRO A 393 24.83 30.29 21.48
CA PRO A 393 24.68 29.78 22.85
C PRO A 393 25.69 30.44 23.76
N SER A 394 25.26 30.65 25.03
CA SER A 394 26.08 31.03 26.19
C SER A 394 26.47 32.48 26.38
N LYS A 395 25.64 33.20 27.12
CA LYS A 395 26.05 34.12 28.20
C LYS A 395 24.99 34.20 29.28
N MET A 396 24.89 33.16 30.06
CA MET A 396 24.33 33.19 31.40
C MET A 396 25.14 32.20 32.26
N GLU A 397 26.18 32.70 32.83
CA GLU A 397 26.79 32.28 34.10
C GLU A 397 28.15 32.95 34.26
N LYS A 398 28.16 34.10 34.91
CA LYS A 398 29.27 34.55 35.76
C LYS A 398 28.88 35.91 36.38
N GLY A 399 28.50 35.87 37.61
CA GLY A 399 28.26 37.07 38.35
C GLY A 399 27.53 36.86 39.66
N ARG A 400 28.12 36.08 40.58
CA ARG A 400 27.94 36.21 42.01
C ARG A 400 29.07 35.46 42.74
N ARG A 401 30.10 36.20 43.12
CA ARG A 401 30.89 36.05 44.34
C ARG A 401 31.83 37.23 44.44
N ALA A 402 31.49 38.19 45.23
CA ALA A 402 32.26 38.87 46.25
C ALA A 402 31.31 39.91 46.88
#